data_8f1c425b717c420529214c12292ad163
#
_entry.id   8f1c425b717c420529214c12292ad163
#
_cell.length_a   1.000
_cell.length_b   1.000
_cell.length_c   1.000
_cell.angle_alpha   90.00
_cell.angle_beta   90.00
_cell.angle_gamma   90.00
#
_symmetry.space_group_name_H-M   'P 1'
#
loop_
_entity.id
_entity.type
_entity.pdbx_description
1 polymer ?
#
loop_
_entity_poly.entity_id
_entity_poly.type
_entity_poly.pdbx_seq_one_letter_code
_entity_poly.pdbx_strand_id
1 'polypeptide(L)'
;MIKASIQRIEQKLISNEPLDQSIPIFFVGDLGDLGKYLSKEDYKYLTALKFKGICGECIILPNPDGNIGKVIFGIRSNGKFRPKFFFGSQLSKLPGGAYHIESLHENINLRELYLGFYFSFYSFNFYKKSNNVSSKLDKPKLNGSALRNHEKFIHLTESEYIARDLINS
;
A
#
# COMPACT_ATOMS: atom_id res chain seq x y z
N MET A 1 12.27 23.18 -9.65
CA MET A 1 12.13 22.45 -8.36
C MET A 1 10.93 21.50 -8.35
N ILE A 2 9.74 21.91 -8.77
CA ILE A 2 8.51 21.07 -8.83
C ILE A 2 8.67 19.82 -9.72
N LYS A 3 9.23 19.93 -10.93
CA LYS A 3 9.47 18.76 -11.82
C LYS A 3 10.36 17.67 -11.20
N ALA A 4 11.34 18.05 -10.40
CA ALA A 4 12.22 17.07 -9.74
C ALA A 4 11.52 16.29 -8.64
N SER A 5 10.50 16.87 -7.99
CA SER A 5 9.69 16.19 -6.98
C SER A 5 8.70 15.20 -7.60
N ILE A 6 8.07 15.57 -8.74
CA ILE A 6 7.15 14.71 -9.51
C ILE A 6 7.87 13.44 -9.94
N GLN A 7 9.03 13.58 -10.54
CA GLN A 7 9.85 12.46 -10.99
C GLN A 7 10.26 11.53 -9.82
N ARG A 8 10.47 12.08 -8.61
CA ARG A 8 10.81 11.28 -7.42
C ARG A 8 9.66 10.42 -6.91
N ILE A 9 8.42 10.89 -6.98
CA ILE A 9 7.25 10.11 -6.56
C ILE A 9 6.99 9.00 -7.58
N GLU A 10 6.92 9.31 -8.86
CA GLU A 10 6.69 8.31 -9.92
C GLU A 10 7.71 7.17 -9.89
N GLN A 11 9.01 7.49 -9.89
CA GLN A 11 10.07 6.48 -9.91
C GLN A 11 10.15 5.62 -8.63
N LYS A 12 9.67 6.14 -7.50
CA LYS A 12 9.86 5.49 -6.20
C LYS A 12 8.65 4.71 -5.69
N LEU A 13 7.44 5.10 -6.10
CA LEU A 13 6.21 4.60 -5.50
C LEU A 13 5.25 3.97 -6.50
N ILE A 14 5.45 4.18 -7.80
CA ILE A 14 4.63 3.59 -8.85
C ILE A 14 5.41 2.45 -9.51
N SER A 15 4.74 1.33 -9.68
CA SER A 15 5.23 0.21 -10.49
C SER A 15 4.51 0.20 -11.83
N ASN A 16 5.28 0.02 -12.89
CA ASN A 16 4.80 -0.27 -14.23
C ASN A 16 4.98 -1.75 -14.58
N GLU A 17 5.30 -2.59 -13.60
CA GLU A 17 5.44 -4.02 -13.82
C GLU A 17 4.10 -4.63 -14.25
N PRO A 18 4.11 -5.63 -15.12
CA PRO A 18 2.93 -6.41 -15.48
C PRO A 18 2.27 -7.01 -14.23
N LEU A 19 0.93 -7.17 -14.26
CA LEU A 19 0.19 -7.66 -13.08
C LEU A 19 0.63 -9.07 -12.66
N ASP A 20 1.00 -9.91 -13.61
CA ASP A 20 1.49 -11.28 -13.38
C ASP A 20 2.86 -11.34 -12.71
N GLN A 21 3.63 -10.24 -12.75
CA GLN A 21 4.94 -10.11 -12.09
C GLN A 21 4.87 -9.32 -10.79
N SER A 22 3.70 -8.80 -10.44
CA SER A 22 3.50 -8.02 -9.22
C SER A 22 2.70 -8.80 -8.18
N ILE A 23 2.90 -8.46 -6.91
CA ILE A 23 2.33 -9.15 -5.76
C ILE A 23 0.87 -8.72 -5.57
N PRO A 24 -0.11 -9.64 -5.61
CA PRO A 24 -1.52 -9.31 -5.43
C PRO A 24 -1.84 -8.95 -3.97
N ILE A 25 -2.65 -7.91 -3.80
CA ILE A 25 -3.21 -7.47 -2.53
C ILE A 25 -4.72 -7.72 -2.52
N PHE A 26 -5.18 -8.36 -1.46
CA PHE A 26 -6.60 -8.66 -1.23
C PHE A 26 -7.11 -7.92 0.00
N PHE A 27 -8.25 -7.25 -0.12
CA PHE A 27 -8.96 -6.62 0.99
C PHE A 27 -10.22 -7.42 1.29
N VAL A 28 -10.30 -8.01 2.49
CA VAL A 28 -11.32 -9.00 2.82
C VAL A 28 -11.98 -8.76 4.16
N GLY A 29 -13.29 -8.91 4.21
CA GLY A 29 -14.09 -8.90 5.45
C GLY A 29 -14.20 -10.28 6.09
N ASP A 30 -14.18 -11.32 5.29
CA ASP A 30 -14.29 -12.71 5.71
C ASP A 30 -13.39 -13.62 4.88
N LEU A 31 -12.95 -14.75 5.45
CA LEU A 31 -12.16 -15.73 4.72
C LEU A 31 -12.94 -16.37 3.55
N GLY A 32 -14.27 -16.41 3.64
CA GLY A 32 -15.13 -16.90 2.56
C GLY A 32 -15.01 -16.11 1.27
N ASP A 33 -14.72 -14.81 1.36
CA ASP A 33 -14.55 -13.92 0.21
C ASP A 33 -13.33 -14.30 -0.64
N LEU A 34 -12.38 -15.00 -0.05
CA LEU A 34 -11.12 -15.39 -0.68
C LEU A 34 -11.13 -16.77 -1.35
N GLY A 35 -12.21 -17.52 -1.24
CA GLY A 35 -12.27 -18.92 -1.72
C GLY A 35 -11.90 -19.12 -3.19
N LYS A 36 -11.95 -18.06 -4.00
CA LYS A 36 -11.55 -18.10 -5.41
C LYS A 36 -10.04 -17.83 -5.63
N TYR A 37 -9.37 -17.24 -4.67
CA TYR A 37 -8.01 -16.70 -4.81
C TYR A 37 -6.99 -17.44 -3.96
N LEU A 38 -7.45 -18.23 -2.99
CA LEU A 38 -6.61 -18.97 -2.05
C LEU A 38 -6.48 -20.43 -2.44
N SER A 39 -5.26 -20.94 -2.33
CA SER A 39 -5.03 -22.39 -2.30
C SER A 39 -5.51 -22.99 -0.98
N LYS A 40 -5.65 -24.34 -0.93
CA LYS A 40 -5.97 -25.03 0.32
C LYS A 40 -4.91 -24.81 1.41
N GLU A 41 -3.67 -24.66 0.99
CA GLU A 41 -2.52 -24.39 1.86
C GLU A 41 -2.59 -22.98 2.45
N ASP A 42 -2.88 -21.97 1.61
CA ASP A 42 -3.09 -20.60 2.06
C ASP A 42 -4.20 -20.53 3.12
N TYR A 43 -5.33 -21.21 2.86
CA TYR A 43 -6.45 -21.23 3.78
C TYR A 43 -6.10 -21.88 5.14
N LYS A 44 -5.38 -23.02 5.11
CA LYS A 44 -4.88 -23.66 6.33
C LYS A 44 -3.94 -22.74 7.11
N TYR A 45 -3.06 -22.02 6.40
CA TYR A 45 -2.11 -21.09 7.01
C TYR A 45 -2.84 -19.92 7.69
N LEU A 46 -3.79 -19.30 7.01
CA LEU A 46 -4.60 -18.21 7.59
C LEU A 46 -5.41 -18.66 8.80
N THR A 47 -5.95 -19.88 8.75
CA THR A 47 -6.68 -20.48 9.87
C THR A 47 -5.77 -20.71 11.06
N ALA A 48 -4.56 -21.23 10.83
CA ALA A 48 -3.56 -21.46 11.88
C ALA A 48 -3.13 -20.15 12.55
N LEU A 49 -3.01 -19.07 11.77
CA LEU A 49 -2.73 -17.72 12.28
C LEU A 49 -3.95 -17.05 12.93
N LYS A 50 -5.11 -17.73 12.94
CA LYS A 50 -6.37 -17.19 13.48
C LYS A 50 -6.77 -15.84 12.84
N PHE A 51 -6.49 -15.68 11.57
CA PHE A 51 -6.91 -14.49 10.81
C PHE A 51 -8.43 -14.39 10.81
N LYS A 52 -8.96 -13.24 11.20
CA LYS A 52 -10.39 -12.99 11.34
C LYS A 52 -10.92 -11.96 10.32
N GLY A 53 -10.08 -11.43 9.46
CA GLY A 53 -10.43 -10.35 8.54
C GLY A 53 -10.71 -9.02 9.23
N ILE A 54 -10.30 -8.85 10.49
CA ILE A 54 -10.56 -7.63 11.26
C ILE A 54 -9.66 -6.50 10.72
N CYS A 55 -10.23 -5.30 10.66
CA CYS A 55 -9.53 -4.12 10.20
C CYS A 55 -8.24 -3.86 11.00
N GLY A 56 -7.12 -3.84 10.30
CA GLY A 56 -5.78 -3.71 10.86
C GLY A 56 -4.98 -5.02 10.85
N GLU A 57 -5.61 -6.17 10.63
CA GLU A 57 -4.88 -7.40 10.35
C GLU A 57 -4.27 -7.34 8.95
N CYS A 58 -2.99 -7.71 8.85
CA CYS A 58 -2.26 -7.84 7.59
C CYS A 58 -1.44 -9.12 7.63
N ILE A 59 -1.63 -10.00 6.67
CA ILE A 59 -0.87 -11.24 6.55
C ILE A 59 -0.20 -11.28 5.19
N ILE A 60 1.08 -11.62 5.20
CA ILE A 60 1.89 -11.87 4.02
C ILE A 60 2.03 -13.37 3.86
N LEU A 61 1.52 -13.89 2.75
CA LEU A 61 1.63 -15.31 2.40
C LEU A 61 2.83 -15.50 1.46
N PRO A 62 3.73 -16.44 1.78
CA PRO A 62 4.82 -16.78 0.89
C PRO A 62 4.33 -17.56 -0.33
N ASN A 63 5.07 -17.48 -1.42
CA ASN A 63 4.98 -18.42 -2.52
C ASN A 63 5.84 -19.68 -2.23
N PRO A 64 5.79 -20.74 -3.06
CA PRO A 64 6.59 -21.95 -2.87
C PRO A 64 8.10 -21.70 -2.80
N ASP A 65 8.60 -20.64 -3.41
CA ASP A 65 10.01 -20.26 -3.43
C ASP A 65 10.43 -19.46 -2.18
N GLY A 66 9.50 -19.22 -1.25
CA GLY A 66 9.75 -18.47 -0.02
C GLY A 66 9.70 -16.95 -0.18
N ASN A 67 9.42 -16.44 -1.39
CA ASN A 67 9.19 -15.01 -1.62
C ASN A 67 7.77 -14.60 -1.24
N ILE A 68 7.50 -13.30 -1.21
CA ILE A 68 6.15 -12.78 -0.98
C ILE A 68 5.25 -13.18 -2.15
N GLY A 69 4.24 -14.00 -1.89
CA GLY A 69 3.29 -14.46 -2.90
C GLY A 69 2.01 -13.63 -2.93
N LYS A 70 1.46 -13.29 -1.77
CA LYS A 70 0.19 -12.56 -1.64
C LYS A 70 0.18 -11.73 -0.37
N VAL A 71 -0.61 -10.64 -0.35
CA VAL A 71 -0.86 -9.85 0.85
C VAL A 71 -2.37 -9.79 1.11
N ILE A 72 -2.77 -10.05 2.33
CA ILE A 72 -4.18 -10.07 2.74
C ILE A 72 -4.40 -9.07 3.85
N PHE A 73 -5.29 -8.11 3.63
CA PHE A 73 -5.71 -7.13 4.61
C PHE A 73 -7.13 -7.42 5.10
N GLY A 74 -7.30 -7.46 6.41
CA GLY A 74 -8.61 -7.48 7.05
C GLY A 74 -9.27 -6.11 7.03
N ILE A 75 -10.56 -6.07 6.68
CA ILE A 75 -11.34 -4.83 6.60
C ILE A 75 -12.60 -4.84 7.48
N ARG A 76 -12.95 -5.99 8.07
CA ARG A 76 -14.14 -6.12 8.92
C ARG A 76 -14.05 -5.13 10.08
N SER A 77 -15.07 -4.30 10.23
CA SER A 77 -15.13 -3.34 11.33
C SER A 77 -15.08 -4.04 12.69
N ASN A 78 -14.31 -3.45 13.60
CA ASN A 78 -14.23 -3.86 15.01
C ASN A 78 -14.80 -2.78 15.93
N GLY A 79 -15.68 -1.90 15.41
CA GLY A 79 -16.28 -0.78 16.14
C GLY A 79 -15.36 0.42 16.34
N LYS A 80 -14.09 0.35 15.91
CA LYS A 80 -13.16 1.47 16.02
C LYS A 80 -13.24 2.38 14.81
N PHE A 81 -13.19 3.68 15.03
CA PHE A 81 -13.06 4.66 13.94
C PHE A 81 -11.76 4.42 13.16
N ARG A 82 -11.84 4.53 11.84
CA ARG A 82 -10.70 4.48 10.94
C ARG A 82 -10.62 5.75 10.10
N PRO A 83 -9.47 6.42 10.06
CA PRO A 83 -9.28 7.53 9.14
C PRO A 83 -9.44 7.08 7.68
N LYS A 84 -9.89 8.00 6.82
CA LYS A 84 -10.10 7.72 5.38
C LYS A 84 -8.90 7.10 4.70
N PHE A 85 -7.69 7.53 5.05
CA PHE A 85 -6.44 7.08 4.43
C PHE A 85 -5.78 5.90 5.15
N PHE A 86 -6.47 5.26 6.08
CA PHE A 86 -5.91 4.21 6.93
C PHE A 86 -5.29 3.06 6.12
N PHE A 87 -6.06 2.48 5.19
CA PHE A 87 -5.58 1.33 4.43
C PHE A 87 -4.39 1.66 3.55
N GLY A 88 -4.38 2.83 2.90
CA GLY A 88 -3.25 3.31 2.13
C GLY A 88 -1.98 3.44 2.98
N SER A 89 -2.12 3.95 4.20
CA SER A 89 -1.00 4.05 5.13
C SER A 89 -0.46 2.69 5.59
N GLN A 90 -1.29 1.65 5.64
CA GLN A 90 -0.80 0.29 5.92
C GLN A 90 -0.02 -0.29 4.74
N LEU A 91 -0.41 -0.01 3.51
CA LEU A 91 0.32 -0.44 2.31
C LEU A 91 1.76 0.08 2.28
N SER A 92 2.00 1.29 2.80
CA SER A 92 3.35 1.87 2.84
C SER A 92 4.33 1.13 3.76
N LYS A 93 3.82 0.26 4.63
CA LYS A 93 4.60 -0.56 5.57
C LYS A 93 4.97 -1.93 5.01
N LEU A 94 4.49 -2.27 3.82
CA LEU A 94 4.84 -3.52 3.17
C LEU A 94 6.35 -3.55 2.83
N PRO A 95 6.94 -4.73 2.76
CA PRO A 95 8.31 -4.89 2.24
C PRO A 95 8.46 -4.31 0.84
N GLY A 96 9.69 -4.03 0.42
CA GLY A 96 9.98 -3.61 -0.96
C GLY A 96 9.48 -4.62 -1.97
N GLY A 97 8.92 -4.12 -3.06
CA GLY A 97 8.36 -4.94 -4.13
C GLY A 97 7.29 -4.18 -4.92
N ALA A 98 6.88 -4.75 -6.04
CA ALA A 98 5.79 -4.25 -6.85
C ALA A 98 4.49 -4.94 -6.46
N TYR A 99 3.46 -4.17 -6.17
CA TYR A 99 2.17 -4.65 -5.69
C TYR A 99 1.03 -4.15 -6.58
N HIS A 100 -0.03 -4.94 -6.70
CA HIS A 100 -1.28 -4.51 -7.32
C HIS A 100 -2.48 -4.87 -6.46
N ILE A 101 -3.57 -4.14 -6.63
CA ILE A 101 -4.83 -4.43 -5.96
C ILE A 101 -5.59 -5.46 -6.80
N GLU A 102 -5.64 -6.71 -6.33
CA GLU A 102 -6.35 -7.79 -7.01
C GLU A 102 -7.84 -7.80 -6.65
N SER A 103 -8.15 -7.64 -5.36
CA SER A 103 -9.52 -7.59 -4.87
C SER A 103 -9.72 -6.42 -3.93
N LEU A 104 -10.71 -5.59 -4.23
CA LEU A 104 -11.11 -4.44 -3.45
C LEU A 104 -12.54 -4.64 -2.97
N HIS A 105 -12.74 -4.56 -1.67
CA HIS A 105 -14.09 -4.60 -1.09
C HIS A 105 -14.81 -3.28 -1.35
N GLU A 106 -16.15 -3.32 -1.55
CA GLU A 106 -17.02 -2.18 -1.86
C GLU A 106 -16.88 -0.99 -0.89
N ASN A 107 -16.56 -1.26 0.36
CA ASN A 107 -16.38 -0.25 1.41
C ASN A 107 -15.02 0.46 1.38
N ILE A 108 -14.13 0.11 0.45
CA ILE A 108 -12.83 0.76 0.29
C ILE A 108 -12.83 1.64 -0.94
N ASN A 109 -12.61 2.92 -0.74
CA ASN A 109 -12.44 3.86 -1.83
C ASN A 109 -11.00 3.79 -2.36
N LEU A 110 -10.85 3.37 -3.61
CA LEU A 110 -9.55 3.22 -4.27
C LEU A 110 -8.74 4.52 -4.27
N ARG A 111 -9.41 5.67 -4.45
CA ARG A 111 -8.78 6.99 -4.41
C ARG A 111 -8.16 7.28 -3.05
N GLU A 112 -8.92 7.05 -1.98
CA GLU A 112 -8.44 7.27 -0.60
C GLU A 112 -7.30 6.33 -0.25
N LEU A 113 -7.32 5.11 -0.79
CA LEU A 113 -6.26 4.13 -0.62
C LEU A 113 -4.94 4.60 -1.24
N TYR A 114 -4.95 5.03 -2.50
CA TYR A 114 -3.74 5.52 -3.15
C TYR A 114 -3.23 6.83 -2.54
N LEU A 115 -4.10 7.77 -2.20
CA LEU A 115 -3.69 9.00 -1.52
C LEU A 115 -3.07 8.69 -0.16
N GLY A 116 -3.66 7.79 0.61
CA GLY A 116 -3.11 7.36 1.88
C GLY A 116 -1.74 6.70 1.76
N PHE A 117 -1.55 5.90 0.71
CA PHE A 117 -0.26 5.31 0.38
C PHE A 117 0.79 6.39 0.09
N TYR A 118 0.51 7.30 -0.83
CA TYR A 118 1.46 8.36 -1.19
C TYR A 118 1.74 9.31 -0.02
N PHE A 119 0.71 9.75 0.72
CA PHE A 119 0.89 10.64 1.86
C PHE A 119 1.76 10.04 2.98
N SER A 120 1.80 8.72 3.08
CA SER A 120 2.60 8.04 4.09
C SER A 120 4.12 8.10 3.86
N PHE A 121 4.54 8.47 2.66
CA PHE A 121 5.97 8.64 2.34
C PHE A 121 6.46 10.08 2.52
N TYR A 122 5.58 11.00 2.93
CA TYR A 122 6.00 12.35 3.27
C TYR A 122 6.95 12.32 4.46
N SER A 123 8.10 12.95 4.32
CA SER A 123 9.01 13.21 5.43
C SER A 123 9.57 14.62 5.32
N PHE A 124 9.34 15.40 6.37
CA PHE A 124 9.93 16.73 6.49
C PHE A 124 11.37 16.61 6.99
N ASN A 125 12.34 16.88 6.13
CA ASN A 125 13.76 16.70 6.43
C ASN A 125 14.56 18.02 6.46
N PHE A 126 13.88 19.16 6.47
CA PHE A 126 14.54 20.48 6.34
C PHE A 126 15.59 20.74 7.43
N TYR A 127 15.33 20.28 8.65
CA TYR A 127 16.23 20.50 9.80
C TYR A 127 17.14 19.29 10.14
N LYS A 128 16.96 18.15 9.49
CA LYS A 128 17.81 17.00 9.73
C LYS A 128 19.06 17.06 8.86
N LYS A 129 20.22 17.37 9.47
CA LYS A 129 21.51 17.09 8.83
C LYS A 129 21.53 15.59 8.52
N SER A 130 21.65 15.25 7.24
CA SER A 130 21.59 13.86 6.77
C SER A 130 22.86 13.11 7.17
N ASN A 131 22.92 12.63 8.40
CA ASN A 131 23.83 11.54 8.77
C ASN A 131 23.17 10.17 8.54
N ASN A 132 22.17 10.12 7.69
CA ASN A 132 21.45 8.89 7.43
C ASN A 132 21.99 8.24 6.17
N VAL A 133 22.82 7.25 6.39
CA VAL A 133 22.71 6.00 5.64
C VAL A 133 21.26 5.51 5.86
N SER A 134 20.29 6.13 5.17
CA SER A 134 18.98 5.51 5.03
C SER A 134 19.27 4.19 4.34
N SER A 135 19.11 3.10 5.08
CA SER A 135 19.10 1.76 4.52
C SER A 135 18.31 1.83 3.21
N LYS A 136 18.95 1.42 2.12
CA LYS A 136 18.32 1.24 0.79
C LYS A 136 17.34 0.07 0.85
N LEU A 137 16.45 0.06 1.83
CA LEU A 137 15.32 -0.84 1.80
C LEU A 137 14.44 -0.37 0.65
N ASP A 138 14.31 -1.21 -0.34
CA ASP A 138 13.37 -0.98 -1.44
C ASP A 138 12.00 -0.69 -0.83
N LYS A 139 11.41 0.41 -1.29
CA LYS A 139 10.07 0.78 -0.85
C LYS A 139 9.03 -0.01 -1.63
N PRO A 140 7.87 -0.33 -1.04
CA PRO A 140 6.78 -0.88 -1.80
C PRO A 140 6.37 0.09 -2.90
N LYS A 141 6.07 -0.44 -4.08
CA LYS A 141 5.56 0.29 -5.24
C LYS A 141 4.17 -0.22 -5.57
N LEU A 142 3.25 0.68 -5.86
CA LEU A 142 1.88 0.30 -6.18
C LEU A 142 1.65 0.45 -7.68
N ASN A 143 1.05 -0.57 -8.31
CA ASN A 143 0.74 -0.53 -9.72
C ASN A 143 -0.37 0.51 -9.99
N GLY A 144 -0.09 1.47 -10.87
CA GLY A 144 -1.00 2.58 -11.18
C GLY A 144 -2.12 2.24 -12.16
N SER A 145 -2.10 1.07 -12.80
CA SER A 145 -3.04 0.70 -13.87
C SER A 145 -4.52 0.70 -13.45
N ALA A 146 -4.80 0.45 -12.15
CA ALA A 146 -6.14 0.47 -11.59
C ALA A 146 -6.73 1.90 -11.44
N LEU A 147 -5.90 2.94 -11.53
CA LEU A 147 -6.35 4.32 -11.41
C LEU A 147 -6.44 5.00 -12.77
N ARG A 148 -7.64 5.30 -13.23
CA ARG A 148 -7.81 6.29 -14.31
C ARG A 148 -7.31 7.65 -13.82
N ASN A 149 -6.36 8.27 -14.55
CA ASN A 149 -5.76 9.57 -14.22
C ASN A 149 -4.89 9.56 -12.94
N HIS A 150 -4.05 8.55 -12.74
CA HIS A 150 -3.11 8.49 -11.61
C HIS A 150 -2.24 9.74 -11.48
N GLU A 151 -1.91 10.43 -12.58
CA GLU A 151 -1.18 11.70 -12.62
C GLU A 151 -1.82 12.78 -11.72
N LYS A 152 -3.16 12.85 -11.69
CA LYS A 152 -3.88 13.79 -10.82
C LYS A 152 -3.63 13.51 -9.34
N PHE A 153 -3.46 12.25 -8.96
CA PHE A 153 -3.17 11.88 -7.58
C PHE A 153 -1.74 12.23 -7.19
N ILE A 154 -0.81 12.11 -8.12
CA ILE A 154 0.56 12.53 -7.94
C ILE A 154 0.60 14.04 -7.69
N HIS A 155 -0.01 14.85 -8.56
CA HIS A 155 -0.07 16.30 -8.40
C HIS A 155 -0.74 16.72 -7.09
N LEU A 156 -1.82 16.04 -6.70
CA LEU A 156 -2.48 16.32 -5.43
C LEU A 156 -1.56 16.03 -4.23
N THR A 157 -0.84 14.93 -4.27
CA THR A 157 0.11 14.54 -3.23
C THR A 157 1.26 15.52 -3.14
N GLU A 158 1.77 15.98 -4.26
CA GLU A 158 2.84 16.97 -4.30
C GLU A 158 2.40 18.34 -3.79
N SER A 159 1.19 18.76 -4.15
CA SER A 159 0.62 19.99 -3.61
C SER A 159 0.49 19.92 -2.08
N GLU A 160 0.10 18.77 -1.55
CA GLU A 160 0.03 18.52 -0.11
C GLU A 160 1.43 18.53 0.53
N TYR A 161 2.44 17.94 -0.12
CA TYR A 161 3.81 17.96 0.39
C TYR A 161 4.37 19.38 0.45
N ILE A 162 4.12 20.18 -0.60
CA ILE A 162 4.53 21.59 -0.63
C ILE A 162 3.83 22.38 0.48
N ALA A 163 2.52 22.18 0.67
CA ALA A 163 1.77 22.82 1.73
C ALA A 163 2.30 22.48 3.13
N ARG A 164 2.62 21.22 3.37
CA ARG A 164 3.22 20.76 4.63
C ARG A 164 4.62 21.32 4.85
N ASP A 165 5.44 21.42 3.81
CA ASP A 165 6.77 22.02 3.88
C ASP A 165 6.67 23.50 4.24
N LEU A 166 5.71 24.23 3.65
CA LEU A 166 5.47 25.65 3.96
C LEU A 166 4.97 25.90 5.39
N ILE A 167 4.15 24.99 5.92
CA ILE A 167 3.64 25.11 7.30
C ILE A 167 4.75 24.81 8.32
N ASN A 168 5.68 23.94 7.98
CA ASN A 168 6.75 23.50 8.88
C ASN A 168 8.06 24.30 8.73
N SER A 169 8.14 25.22 7.75
CA SER A 169 9.30 26.10 7.54
C SER A 169 9.18 27.38 8.34
#